data_4af9ea426c380194df3e7027182435b4
#
_entry.id   4af9ea426c380194df3e7027182435b4
#
_cell.length_a   1.000
_cell.length_b   1.000
_cell.length_c   1.000
_cell.angle_alpha   90.00
_cell.angle_beta   90.00
_cell.angle_gamma   90.00
#
_symmetry.space_group_name_H-M   'P 1'
#
loop_
_entity.id
_entity.type
_entity.pdbx_description
1 polymer ?
#
loop_
_entity_poly.entity_id
_entity_poly.type
_entity_poly.pdbx_seq_one_letter_code
_entity_poly.pdbx_strand_id
1 'polypeptide(L)' 'MIHLTRINHAPLVLNADLIEHIDVTPDTVISLTNGQKLVVLETTDEVVRRVVEFRREIGR' A
#
# COMPACT_ATOMS: atom_id res chain seq x y z
N MET A 1 -6.73 -2.79 7.43
CA MET A 1 -5.33 -3.18 7.19
C MET A 1 -5.20 -3.93 5.89
N ILE A 2 -4.16 -3.64 5.14
CA ILE A 2 -3.87 -4.37 3.91
C ILE A 2 -2.52 -5.05 4.03
N HIS A 3 -2.39 -6.21 3.37
CA HIS A 3 -1.16 -6.99 3.37
C HIS A 3 -0.39 -6.73 2.09
N LEU A 4 0.88 -6.35 2.24
CA LEU A 4 1.79 -6.08 1.12
C LEU A 4 3.11 -6.77 1.39
N THR A 5 4.02 -6.70 0.42
CA THR A 5 5.33 -7.31 0.52
C THR A 5 6.39 -6.24 0.29
N ARG A 6 7.29 -6.09 1.26
CA ARG A 6 8.42 -5.16 1.12
C ARG A 6 9.35 -5.63 0.02
N ILE A 7 10.15 -4.71 -0.50
CA ILE A 7 11.09 -5.02 -1.57
C ILE A 7 12.09 -6.11 -1.18
N ASN A 8 12.37 -6.26 0.11
CA ASN A 8 13.24 -7.33 0.62
C ASN A 8 12.49 -8.64 0.88
N HIS A 9 11.26 -8.77 0.39
CA HIS A 9 10.36 -9.91 0.53
C HIS A 9 9.79 -10.11 1.92
N ALA A 10 10.03 -9.20 2.86
CA ALA A 10 9.42 -9.29 4.19
C ALA A 10 7.93 -8.90 4.11
N PRO A 11 7.06 -9.61 4.84
CA PRO A 11 5.64 -9.24 4.86
C PRO A 11 5.43 -7.90 5.55
N LEU A 12 4.42 -7.17 5.10
CA LEU A 12 4.07 -5.87 5.64
C LEU A 12 2.56 -5.79 5.80
N VAL A 13 2.11 -5.35 6.97
CA VAL A 13 0.70 -5.03 7.19
C VAL A 13 0.61 -3.53 7.39
N LEU A 14 -0.20 -2.88 6.57
CA LEU A 14 -0.27 -1.42 6.51
C LEU A 14 -1.69 -0.93 6.76
N ASN A 15 -1.81 0.12 7.56
CA ASN A 15 -3.09 0.81 7.70
C ASN A 15 -3.31 1.67 6.45
N ALA A 16 -4.30 1.29 5.64
CA ALA A 16 -4.58 1.95 4.38
C ALA A 16 -4.92 3.44 4.55
N ASP A 17 -5.44 3.83 5.71
CA ASP A 17 -5.81 5.22 5.96
C ASP A 17 -4.60 6.15 6.11
N LEU A 18 -3.41 5.58 6.28
CA LEU A 18 -2.17 6.36 6.39
C LEU A 18 -1.54 6.66 5.03
N ILE A 19 -2.07 6.12 3.95
CA ILE A 19 -1.50 6.31 2.62
C ILE A 19 -1.89 7.70 2.12
N GLU A 20 -0.88 8.50 1.77
CA GLU A 20 -1.11 9.80 1.16
C GLU A 20 -1.16 9.66 -0.36
N HIS A 21 -0.15 9.04 -0.94
CA HIS A 21 -0.12 8.82 -2.38
C HIS A 21 0.81 7.64 -2.72
N ILE A 22 0.73 7.19 -3.96
CA ILE A 22 1.51 6.05 -4.45
C ILE A 22 2.19 6.47 -5.75
N ASP A 23 3.52 6.33 -5.80
CA ASP A 23 4.31 6.55 -7.01
C ASP A 23 4.53 5.23 -7.73
N VAL A 24 4.56 5.28 -9.05
CA VAL A 24 4.57 4.09 -9.90
C VAL A 24 5.97 3.73 -10.38
N THR A 25 6.83 4.71 -10.60
CA THR A 25 8.11 4.53 -11.27
C THR A 25 9.26 5.02 -10.41
N PRO A 26 10.39 4.28 -10.37
CA PRO A 26 10.65 2.98 -11.03
C PRO A 26 9.99 1.81 -10.30
N ASP A 27 9.68 1.98 -9.01
CA ASP A 27 9.07 0.97 -8.18
C ASP A 27 7.77 1.51 -7.60
N THR A 28 6.96 0.63 -7.01
CA THR A 28 5.77 1.05 -6.30
C THR A 28 6.19 1.60 -4.94
N VAL A 29 6.10 2.91 -4.78
CA VAL A 29 6.48 3.59 -3.55
C VAL A 29 5.23 4.19 -2.91
N ILE A 30 4.96 3.79 -1.68
CA ILE A 30 3.81 4.28 -0.92
C ILE A 30 4.30 5.33 0.05
N SER A 31 3.79 6.55 -0.10
CA SER A 31 4.10 7.65 0.82
C SER A 31 3.00 7.77 1.86
N LEU A 32 3.40 7.76 3.12
CA LEU A 32 2.48 7.82 4.25
C LEU A 32 2.34 9.26 4.75
N THR A 33 1.24 9.51 5.44
CA THR A 33 0.96 10.85 5.96
C THR A 33 1.96 11.34 6.98
N ASN A 34 2.74 10.43 7.60
CA ASN A 34 3.78 10.79 8.56
C ASN A 34 5.14 11.04 7.91
N GLY A 35 5.20 11.05 6.56
CA GLY A 35 6.43 11.31 5.83
C GLY A 35 7.24 10.06 5.49
N GLN A 36 6.86 8.91 5.99
CA GLN A 36 7.56 7.66 5.66
C GLN A 36 7.22 7.22 4.23
N LYS A 37 8.17 6.54 3.60
CA LYS A 37 7.99 5.94 2.28
C LYS A 37 8.31 4.47 2.34
N LEU A 38 7.47 3.66 1.72
CA LEU A 38 7.61 2.21 1.69
C LEU A 38 7.68 1.75 0.24
N VAL A 39 8.68 0.92 -0.08
CA VAL A 39 8.80 0.32 -1.41
C VAL A 39 8.28 -1.10 -1.31
N VAL A 40 7.31 -1.43 -2.17
CA VAL A 40 6.66 -2.74 -2.16
C VAL A 40 6.77 -3.42 -3.51
N LEU A 41 6.62 -4.75 -3.50
CA LEU A 41 6.71 -5.56 -4.71
C LEU A 41 5.42 -5.55 -5.52
N GLU A 42 4.28 -5.32 -4.88
CA GLU A 42 2.99 -5.28 -5.57
C GLU A 42 2.95 -4.14 -6.57
N THR A 43 2.20 -4.33 -7.65
CA THR A 43 1.95 -3.26 -8.60
C THR A 43 1.03 -2.22 -7.98
N THR A 44 1.05 -1.00 -8.56
CA THR A 44 0.15 0.05 -8.12
C THR A 44 -1.31 -0.39 -8.20
N ASP A 45 -1.67 -1.09 -9.29
CA ASP A 45 -3.04 -1.57 -9.47
C ASP A 45 -3.44 -2.56 -8.37
N GLU A 46 -2.51 -3.43 -7.96
CA GLU A 46 -2.79 -4.35 -6.87
C GLU A 46 -2.96 -3.64 -5.54
N VAL A 47 -2.13 -2.65 -5.26
CA VAL A 47 -2.25 -1.88 -4.01
C VAL A 47 -3.61 -1.18 -3.97
N VAL A 48 -3.99 -0.52 -5.06
CA VAL A 48 -5.28 0.16 -5.13
C VAL A 48 -6.42 -0.83 -4.94
N ARG A 49 -6.35 -1.98 -5.57
CA ARG A 49 -7.39 -3.01 -5.43
C ARG A 49 -7.53 -3.47 -3.99
N ARG A 50 -6.41 -3.70 -3.29
CA ARG A 50 -6.45 -4.13 -1.89
C ARG A 50 -7.04 -3.06 -0.98
N VAL A 51 -6.74 -1.79 -1.25
CA VAL A 51 -7.34 -0.70 -0.50
C VAL A 51 -8.86 -0.68 -0.71
N VAL A 52 -9.30 -0.79 -1.96
CA VAL A 52 -10.72 -0.79 -2.29
C VAL A 52 -11.42 -1.98 -1.64
N GLU A 53 -10.85 -3.17 -1.74
CA GLU A 53 -11.43 -4.37 -1.13
C GLU A 53 -11.54 -4.23 0.39
N PHE A 54 -10.51 -3.70 1.04
CA PHE A 54 -10.55 -3.46 2.47
C PHE A 54 -11.70 -2.54 2.85
N ARG A 55 -11.88 -1.44 2.11
CA ARG A 55 -12.95 -0.49 2.40
C ARG A 55 -14.32 -1.11 2.19
N ARG A 56 -14.47 -1.98 1.20
CA ARG A 56 -15.73 -2.68 0.94
C ARG A 56 -16.05 -3.67 2.07
N GLU A 57 -15.04 -4.37 2.57
CA GLU A 57 -15.22 -5.34 3.65
C GLU A 57 -15.71 -4.70 4.94
N ILE A 58 -15.34 -3.45 5.18
CA ILE A 58 -15.80 -2.74 6.38
C ILE A 58 -17.06 -1.89 6.11
N GLY A 59 -17.70 -2.10 4.96
CA GLY A 59 -18.98 -1.46 4.66
C GLY A 59 -18.89 0.00 4.26
N ARG A 60 -17.78 0.45 3.76
CA ARG A 60 -17.57 1.85 3.35
C ARG A 60 -17.69 2.03 1.87
#